data_227df68bc8f310941543d5e1bf5e7966
#
_entry.id   227df68bc8f310941543d5e1bf5e7966
#
_cell.length_a   1.000
_cell.length_b   1.000
_cell.length_c   1.000
_cell.angle_alpha   90.00
_cell.angle_beta   90.00
_cell.angle_gamma   90.00
#
_symmetry.space_group_name_H-M   'P 1'
#
loop_
_entity.id
_entity.type
_entity.pdbx_description
1 polymer ?
#
loop_
_entity_poly.entity_id
_entity_poly.type
_entity_poly.pdbx_seq_one_letter_code
_entity_poly.pdbx_strand_id
1 'polypeptide(L)' 'MAIIVNLDVMMAKRKMRLNELSQKVGITIANLSILKTGKAKAIRFSTLESICKALDCQPGELLEFID' A
#
# COMPACT_ATOMS: atom_id res chain seq x y z
N MET A 1 6.93 -14.49 12.11
CA MET A 1 7.72 -13.24 12.20
C MET A 1 7.76 -12.59 10.83
N ALA A 2 6.95 -11.59 10.64
CA ALA A 2 6.92 -10.93 9.34
C ALA A 2 6.29 -9.56 9.44
N ILE A 3 6.66 -8.70 8.49
CA ILE A 3 5.91 -7.48 8.23
C ILE A 3 4.87 -7.83 7.17
N ILE A 4 3.61 -7.57 7.49
CA ILE A 4 2.48 -7.82 6.62
C ILE A 4 2.03 -6.49 6.02
N VAL A 5 1.79 -6.49 4.72
CA VAL A 5 1.29 -5.32 4.02
C VAL A 5 -0.23 -5.48 3.83
N ASN A 6 -0.99 -4.55 4.42
CA ASN A 6 -2.45 -4.56 4.38
C ASN A 6 -2.99 -3.56 3.35
N LEU A 7 -2.26 -3.37 2.26
CA LEU A 7 -2.65 -2.45 1.20
C LEU A 7 -3.98 -2.87 0.56
N ASP A 8 -4.15 -4.15 0.30
CA ASP A 8 -5.38 -4.72 -0.25
C ASP A 8 -6.58 -4.46 0.66
N VAL A 9 -6.39 -4.59 1.97
CA VAL A 9 -7.45 -4.35 2.97
C VAL A 9 -7.86 -2.87 2.93
N MET A 10 -6.89 -1.97 2.93
CA MET A 10 -7.18 -0.53 2.91
C MET A 10 -7.82 -0.09 1.61
N MET A 11 -7.37 -0.64 0.49
CA MET A 11 -7.98 -0.37 -0.81
C MET A 11 -9.45 -0.80 -0.81
N ALA A 12 -9.75 -1.98 -0.26
CA ALA A 12 -11.11 -2.47 -0.15
C ALA A 12 -11.97 -1.57 0.74
N LYS A 13 -11.42 -1.13 1.88
CA LYS A 13 -12.12 -0.22 2.80
C LYS A 13 -12.47 1.11 2.14
N ARG A 14 -11.61 1.62 1.27
CA ARG A 14 -11.82 2.88 0.56
C ARG A 14 -12.50 2.68 -0.79
N LYS A 15 -12.79 1.44 -1.17
CA LYS A 15 -13.39 1.09 -2.46
C LYS A 15 -12.58 1.66 -3.62
N MET A 16 -11.27 1.61 -3.50
CA MET A 16 -10.35 2.14 -4.50
C MET A 16 -9.72 0.99 -5.27
N ARG A 17 -9.72 1.11 -6.59
CA ARG A 17 -9.12 0.12 -7.47
C ARG A 17 -7.63 0.37 -7.63
N LEU A 18 -6.91 -0.67 -8.03
CA LEU A 18 -5.46 -0.60 -8.19
C LEU A 18 -5.04 0.46 -9.22
N ASN A 19 -5.74 0.56 -10.34
CA ASN A 19 -5.45 1.56 -11.35
C ASN A 19 -5.69 2.99 -10.85
N GLU A 20 -6.72 3.19 -10.04
CA GLU A 20 -6.98 4.49 -9.43
C GLU A 20 -5.85 4.90 -8.48
N LEU A 21 -5.44 3.97 -7.63
CA LEU A 21 -4.35 4.22 -6.69
C LEU A 21 -3.04 4.48 -7.43
N SER A 22 -2.77 3.72 -8.49
CA SER A 22 -1.59 3.93 -9.34
C SER A 22 -1.52 5.36 -9.86
N GLN A 23 -2.62 5.88 -10.36
CA GLN A 23 -2.69 7.24 -10.88
C GLN A 23 -2.49 8.29 -9.79
N LYS A 24 -3.08 8.07 -8.62
CA LYS A 24 -2.99 9.02 -7.50
C LYS A 24 -1.60 9.07 -6.89
N VAL A 25 -0.92 7.94 -6.83
CA VAL A 25 0.38 7.82 -6.17
C VAL A 25 1.53 8.02 -7.14
N GLY A 26 1.29 7.83 -8.44
CA GLY A 26 2.33 7.96 -9.45
C GLY A 26 3.25 6.76 -9.51
N ILE A 27 2.75 5.59 -9.14
CA ILE A 27 3.49 4.32 -9.17
C ILE A 27 2.80 3.39 -10.16
N THR A 28 3.59 2.60 -10.89
CA THR A 28 3.03 1.66 -11.86
C THR A 28 2.15 0.62 -11.17
N ILE A 29 1.16 0.13 -11.92
CA ILE A 29 0.28 -0.93 -11.42
C ILE A 29 1.10 -2.17 -11.03
N ALA A 30 2.14 -2.49 -11.81
CA ALA A 30 3.01 -3.62 -11.52
C ALA A 30 3.68 -3.47 -10.15
N ASN A 31 4.23 -2.29 -9.84
CA ASN A 31 4.89 -2.05 -8.57
C ASN A 31 3.91 -2.05 -7.40
N LEU A 32 2.72 -1.48 -7.57
CA LEU A 32 1.67 -1.55 -6.56
C LEU A 32 1.20 -2.99 -6.33
N SER A 33 1.13 -3.78 -7.38
CA SER A 33 0.74 -5.19 -7.27
C SER A 33 1.76 -5.99 -6.45
N ILE A 34 3.05 -5.73 -6.66
CA ILE A 34 4.12 -6.36 -5.86
C ILE A 34 3.94 -6.01 -4.39
N LEU A 35 3.66 -4.75 -4.08
CA LEU A 35 3.44 -4.30 -2.72
C LEU A 35 2.17 -4.90 -2.12
N LYS A 36 1.08 -4.90 -2.89
CA LYS A 36 -0.21 -5.44 -2.47
C LYS A 36 -0.15 -6.92 -2.13
N THR A 37 0.63 -7.70 -2.88
CA THR A 37 0.75 -9.15 -2.66
C THR A 37 1.76 -9.52 -1.58
N GLY A 38 2.41 -8.53 -0.97
CA GLY A 38 3.36 -8.77 0.10
C GLY A 38 4.73 -9.25 -0.38
N LYS A 39 5.02 -9.11 -1.66
CA LYS A 39 6.30 -9.54 -2.24
C LYS A 39 7.36 -8.46 -2.23
N ALA A 40 7.00 -7.23 -1.85
CA ALA A 40 7.96 -6.14 -1.76
C ALA A 40 8.89 -6.35 -0.56
N LYS A 41 10.18 -6.10 -0.77
CA LYS A 41 11.18 -6.21 0.29
C LYS A 41 11.47 -4.87 0.96
N ALA A 42 11.06 -3.78 0.35
CA ALA A 42 11.27 -2.44 0.86
C ALA A 42 10.22 -1.49 0.29
N ILE A 43 10.02 -0.39 0.99
CA ILE A 43 9.18 0.70 0.53
C ILE A 43 9.84 2.00 0.93
N ARG A 44 9.85 2.97 0.03
CA ARG A 44 10.37 4.30 0.33
C ARG A 44 9.35 5.05 1.18
N PHE A 45 9.83 5.88 2.08
CA PHE A 45 8.95 6.72 2.89
C PHE A 45 8.10 7.64 2.03
N SER A 46 8.65 8.19 0.94
CA SER A 46 7.88 9.04 0.03
C SER A 46 6.71 8.27 -0.60
N THR A 47 6.93 7.02 -0.97
CA THR A 47 5.87 6.14 -1.49
C THR A 47 4.82 5.87 -0.42
N LEU A 48 5.26 5.54 0.78
CA LEU A 48 4.37 5.27 1.91
C LEU A 48 3.50 6.49 2.22
N GLU A 49 4.10 7.68 2.24
CA GLU A 49 3.37 8.93 2.45
C GLU A 49 2.29 9.13 1.38
N SER A 50 2.64 8.92 0.11
CA SER A 50 1.70 9.10 -1.00
C SER A 50 0.53 8.14 -0.89
N ILE A 51 0.79 6.89 -0.52
CA ILE A 51 -0.25 5.89 -0.33
C ILE A 51 -1.16 6.28 0.84
N CYS A 52 -0.57 6.67 1.97
CA CYS A 52 -1.34 7.12 3.13
C CYS A 52 -2.24 8.29 2.78
N LYS A 53 -1.73 9.26 2.02
CA LYS A 53 -2.50 10.41 1.59
C LYS A 53 -3.65 10.00 0.67
N ALA A 54 -3.38 9.12 -0.30
CA ALA A 54 -4.38 8.69 -1.27
C ALA A 54 -5.50 7.87 -0.61
N LEU A 55 -5.16 7.05 0.38
CA LEU A 55 -6.12 6.19 1.08
C LEU A 55 -6.63 6.79 2.37
N ASP A 56 -6.17 7.99 2.73
CA ASP A 56 -6.54 8.67 3.97
C ASP A 56 -6.38 7.72 5.17
N CYS A 57 -5.16 7.26 5.37
CA CYS A 57 -4.85 6.31 6.43
C CYS A 57 -3.46 6.56 7.01
N GLN A 58 -3.15 5.88 8.08
CA GLN A 58 -1.86 5.94 8.75
C GLN A 58 -0.99 4.76 8.33
N PRO A 59 0.36 4.89 8.42
CA PRO A 59 1.24 3.77 8.09
C PRO A 59 0.95 2.50 8.86
N GLY A 60 0.53 2.62 10.13
CA GLY A 60 0.18 1.47 10.94
C GLY A 60 -1.05 0.72 10.47
N GLU A 61 -1.84 1.33 9.57
CA GLU A 61 -2.96 0.64 8.94
C GLU A 61 -2.54 -0.11 7.69
N LEU A 62 -1.38 0.26 7.12
CA LEU A 62 -0.83 -0.38 5.91
C LEU A 62 0.17 -1.47 6.24
N LEU A 63 0.89 -1.34 7.35
CA LEU A 63 1.96 -2.25 7.72
C LEU A 63 1.70 -2.79 9.11
N GLU A 64 1.95 -4.07 9.29
CA GLU A 64 1.71 -4.76 10.54
C GLU A 64 2.84 -5.75 10.80
N PHE A 65 3.32 -5.81 12.03
CA PHE A 65 4.29 -6.82 12.43
C PHE A 65 3.56 -7.98 13.10
N ILE A 66 3.82 -9.17 12.61
CA ILE A 66 3.28 -10.41 13.17
C ILE A 66 4.45 -11.27 13.63
N ASP A 67 4.47 -11.59 14.90
CA ASP A 67 5.51 -12.40 15.51
C ASP A 67 5.36 -13.88 15.16
#